data_f51afea2060f1b4d6d579a7dad1f45e7
#
_entry.id   f51afea2060f1b4d6d579a7dad1f45e7
#
_cell.length_a   1.000
_cell.length_b   1.000
_cell.length_c   1.000
_cell.angle_alpha   90.00
_cell.angle_beta   90.00
_cell.angle_gamma   90.00
#
_symmetry.space_group_name_H-M   'P 1'
#
loop_
_entity.id
_entity.type
_entity.pdbx_description
1 polymer ?
#
loop_
_entity_poly.entity_id
_entity_poly.type
_entity_poly.pdbx_seq_one_letter_code
_entity_poly.pdbx_strand_id
1 'polypeptide(L)'
;MKIQSQATNSQTIIAEDVAIDGNMILSGNVTIYGEVKGSVKTNGAIQLAKSGKIYGDVEASMIQINGYIEGDAFINGPAELLKGCELVGNLKYKILTIEDGAQSVSYTHLTLPTTYGV
;
A
#
# COMPACT_ATOMS: atom_id res chain seq x y z
N MET A 1 -0.75 -17.83 0.58
CA MET A 1 -0.92 -17.99 -0.86
C MET A 1 0.04 -17.13 -1.63
N LYS A 2 0.53 -17.65 -2.72
CA LYS A 2 1.45 -16.90 -3.51
C LYS A 2 0.91 -16.72 -4.89
N ILE A 3 0.79 -15.48 -5.32
CA ILE A 3 0.33 -15.15 -6.64
C ILE A 3 1.49 -14.57 -7.39
N GLN A 4 1.77 -15.14 -8.55
CA GLN A 4 2.91 -14.71 -9.31
C GLN A 4 2.49 -14.32 -10.70
N SER A 5 2.84 -13.15 -11.12
CA SER A 5 2.51 -12.67 -12.43
C SER A 5 3.77 -12.54 -13.24
N GLN A 6 3.70 -12.87 -14.52
CA GLN A 6 4.86 -12.83 -15.36
C GLN A 6 4.82 -11.76 -16.42
N ALA A 7 3.71 -11.16 -16.64
CA ALA A 7 3.62 -10.17 -17.68
C ALA A 7 4.26 -8.87 -17.24
N THR A 8 4.85 -8.17 -18.15
CA THR A 8 5.52 -6.95 -17.82
C THR A 8 4.56 -5.86 -17.42
N ASN A 9 3.35 -5.84 -17.94
CA ASN A 9 2.39 -4.85 -17.57
C ASN A 9 1.32 -5.49 -16.74
N SER A 10 1.70 -6.34 -15.82
CA SER A 10 0.75 -7.07 -15.06
C SER A 10 -0.06 -6.19 -14.17
N GLN A 11 -1.29 -6.51 -14.07
CA GLN A 11 -2.15 -5.85 -13.12
C GLN A 11 -2.97 -6.90 -12.41
N THR A 12 -2.97 -6.89 -11.12
CA THR A 12 -3.72 -7.81 -10.32
C THR A 12 -4.85 -7.04 -9.63
N ILE A 13 -6.04 -7.60 -9.67
CA ILE A 13 -7.19 -6.98 -9.03
C ILE A 13 -7.76 -7.97 -8.03
N ILE A 14 -7.93 -7.53 -6.79
CA ILE A 14 -8.55 -8.33 -5.75
C ILE A 14 -9.94 -7.75 -5.54
N ALA A 15 -10.93 -8.52 -5.94
CA ALA A 15 -12.31 -8.05 -5.93
C ALA A 15 -12.83 -7.85 -4.51
N GLU A 16 -13.93 -7.14 -4.40
CA GLU A 16 -14.47 -6.74 -3.11
C GLU A 16 -14.88 -7.93 -2.25
N ASP A 17 -15.31 -8.99 -2.84
CA ASP A 17 -15.76 -10.17 -2.12
C ASP A 17 -14.64 -11.17 -1.89
N VAL A 18 -13.40 -10.82 -2.15
CA VAL A 18 -12.28 -11.73 -1.98
C VAL A 18 -11.56 -11.42 -0.68
N ALA A 19 -11.27 -12.46 0.08
CA ALA A 19 -10.47 -12.33 1.28
C ALA A 19 -9.26 -13.26 1.11
N ILE A 20 -8.07 -12.74 1.28
CA ILE A 20 -6.86 -13.52 1.14
C ILE A 20 -6.19 -13.63 2.49
N ASP A 21 -5.79 -14.84 2.84
CA ASP A 21 -5.12 -15.06 4.09
C ASP A 21 -3.76 -15.62 3.75
N GLY A 22 -2.74 -14.89 3.96
CA GLY A 22 -1.38 -15.27 3.64
C GLY A 22 -0.63 -14.14 2.99
N ASN A 23 0.60 -14.41 2.61
CA ASN A 23 1.45 -13.39 2.04
C ASN A 23 1.30 -13.36 0.52
N MET A 24 1.34 -12.18 -0.05
CA MET A 24 1.24 -12.01 -1.48
C MET A 24 2.52 -11.41 -2.00
N ILE A 25 3.08 -11.98 -3.03
CA ILE A 25 4.24 -11.45 -3.71
C ILE A 25 3.86 -11.27 -5.17
N LEU A 26 3.93 -10.04 -5.64
CA LEU A 26 3.49 -9.73 -6.98
C LEU A 26 4.54 -8.94 -7.72
N SER A 27 4.40 -8.91 -9.05
CA SER A 27 5.19 -8.08 -9.88
C SER A 27 4.21 -7.18 -10.58
N GLY A 28 4.41 -5.90 -10.56
CA GLY A 28 3.53 -4.98 -11.25
C GLY A 28 2.48 -4.38 -10.32
N ASN A 29 1.44 -3.84 -10.88
CA ASN A 29 0.46 -3.10 -10.12
C ASN A 29 -0.63 -4.00 -9.55
N VAL A 30 -1.15 -3.60 -8.41
CA VAL A 30 -2.25 -4.34 -7.80
C VAL A 30 -3.28 -3.35 -7.28
N THR A 31 -4.55 -3.65 -7.51
CA THR A 31 -5.65 -2.88 -6.98
C THR A 31 -6.43 -3.78 -6.03
N ILE A 32 -6.64 -3.34 -4.81
CA ILE A 32 -7.28 -4.14 -3.79
C ILE A 32 -8.59 -3.52 -3.36
N TYR A 33 -9.70 -4.24 -3.66
CA TYR A 33 -11.01 -3.84 -3.24
C TYR A 33 -11.46 -4.72 -2.06
N GLY A 34 -10.82 -5.83 -1.86
CA GLY A 34 -11.20 -6.80 -0.83
C GLY A 34 -10.30 -6.75 0.38
N GLU A 35 -10.13 -7.86 1.04
CA GLU A 35 -9.40 -7.92 2.27
C GLU A 35 -8.19 -8.82 2.17
N VAL A 36 -7.06 -8.39 2.71
CA VAL A 36 -5.86 -9.21 2.75
C VAL A 36 -5.37 -9.28 4.18
N LYS A 37 -5.22 -10.50 4.68
CA LYS A 37 -4.65 -10.71 6.00
C LYS A 37 -3.28 -11.33 5.78
N GLY A 38 -2.26 -10.52 5.83
CA GLY A 38 -0.90 -10.96 5.59
C GLY A 38 -0.15 -9.86 4.87
N SER A 39 1.06 -10.12 4.48
CA SER A 39 1.87 -9.09 3.85
C SER A 39 1.61 -9.03 2.36
N VAL A 40 1.76 -7.85 1.79
CA VAL A 40 1.63 -7.62 0.36
C VAL A 40 2.92 -6.98 -0.10
N LYS A 41 3.57 -7.61 -1.06
CA LYS A 41 4.82 -7.10 -1.56
C LYS A 41 4.79 -7.06 -3.07
N THR A 42 5.12 -5.94 -3.65
CA THR A 42 5.21 -5.79 -5.09
C THR A 42 6.29 -4.78 -5.44
N ASN A 43 6.84 -4.87 -6.63
CA ASN A 43 7.80 -3.88 -7.08
C ASN A 43 7.08 -2.79 -7.88
N GLY A 44 5.78 -2.84 -7.99
CA GLY A 44 5.00 -1.84 -8.70
C GLY A 44 4.18 -1.00 -7.74
N ALA A 45 3.02 -0.57 -8.19
CA ALA A 45 2.15 0.30 -7.40
C ALA A 45 1.00 -0.46 -6.78
N ILE A 46 0.59 -0.04 -5.60
CA ILE A 46 -0.58 -0.59 -4.94
C ILE A 46 -1.63 0.49 -4.89
N GLN A 47 -2.85 0.15 -5.32
CA GLN A 47 -3.98 1.03 -5.16
C GLN A 47 -4.93 0.33 -4.20
N LEU A 48 -5.12 0.87 -3.03
CA LEU A 48 -6.05 0.32 -2.06
C LEU A 48 -7.34 1.10 -2.14
N ALA A 49 -8.37 0.45 -2.65
CA ALA A 49 -9.66 1.11 -2.85
C ALA A 49 -10.34 1.38 -1.51
N LYS A 50 -11.39 2.17 -1.54
CA LYS A 50 -12.08 2.56 -0.33
C LYS A 50 -12.59 1.37 0.45
N SER A 51 -12.99 0.31 -0.24
CA SER A 51 -13.48 -0.89 0.42
C SER A 51 -12.34 -1.83 0.79
N GLY A 52 -11.11 -1.53 0.39
CA GLY A 52 -10.00 -2.44 0.62
C GLY A 52 -9.47 -2.37 2.04
N LYS A 53 -9.00 -3.50 2.54
CA LYS A 53 -8.42 -3.57 3.87
C LYS A 53 -7.21 -4.47 3.83
N ILE A 54 -6.12 -4.04 4.45
CA ILE A 54 -4.94 -4.86 4.56
C ILE A 54 -4.55 -4.94 6.03
N TYR A 55 -4.39 -6.16 6.51
CA TYR A 55 -3.95 -6.39 7.88
C TYR A 55 -2.60 -7.08 7.80
N GLY A 56 -1.54 -6.31 7.73
CA GLY A 56 -0.19 -6.83 7.62
C GLY A 56 0.72 -5.80 7.01
N ASP A 57 1.93 -6.21 6.74
CA ASP A 57 2.92 -5.28 6.22
C ASP A 57 2.78 -5.13 4.72
N VAL A 58 3.11 -3.97 4.21
CA VAL A 58 2.99 -3.66 2.81
C VAL A 58 4.32 -3.12 2.31
N GLU A 59 4.75 -3.59 1.18
CA GLU A 59 5.98 -3.10 0.58
C GLU A 59 5.73 -2.86 -0.92
N ALA A 60 5.99 -1.68 -1.40
CA ALA A 60 5.75 -1.33 -2.80
C ALA A 60 6.62 -0.15 -3.21
N SER A 61 6.66 0.11 -4.50
CA SER A 61 7.38 1.27 -5.00
C SER A 61 6.50 2.50 -4.85
N MET A 62 5.18 2.33 -4.90
CA MET A 62 4.26 3.44 -4.82
C MET A 62 2.97 2.92 -4.22
N ILE A 63 2.26 3.74 -3.51
CA ILE A 63 0.96 3.32 -2.96
C ILE A 63 -0.02 4.49 -2.96
N GLN A 64 -1.28 4.18 -3.25
CA GLN A 64 -2.38 5.11 -3.10
C GLN A 64 -3.34 4.47 -2.13
N ILE A 65 -3.55 5.06 -0.97
CA ILE A 65 -4.38 4.50 0.07
C ILE A 65 -5.68 5.25 0.16
N ASN A 66 -6.79 4.55 -0.12
CA ASN A 66 -8.10 5.13 0.03
C ASN A 66 -8.92 4.24 0.98
N GLY A 67 -8.39 3.19 1.46
CA GLY A 67 -9.04 2.25 2.36
C GLY A 67 -8.34 2.17 3.71
N TYR A 68 -8.26 0.97 4.25
CA TYR A 68 -7.73 0.77 5.59
C TYR A 68 -6.52 -0.12 5.58
N ILE A 69 -5.46 0.28 6.26
CA ILE A 69 -4.28 -0.55 6.45
C ILE A 69 -3.94 -0.58 7.91
N GLU A 70 -3.73 -1.80 8.42
CA GLU A 70 -3.27 -1.96 9.78
C GLU A 70 -1.97 -2.74 9.72
N GLY A 71 -0.85 -2.10 9.95
CA GLY A 71 0.47 -2.69 9.86
C GLY A 71 1.46 -1.67 9.36
N ASP A 72 2.66 -2.11 9.04
CA ASP A 72 3.69 -1.20 8.58
C ASP A 72 3.75 -1.20 7.07
N ALA A 73 3.82 -0.03 6.49
CA ALA A 73 3.95 0.14 5.06
C ALA A 73 5.33 0.70 4.73
N PHE A 74 6.01 0.05 3.80
CA PHE A 74 7.34 0.48 3.41
C PHE A 74 7.28 0.81 1.92
N ILE A 75 7.26 2.08 1.60
CA ILE A 75 7.07 2.55 0.23
C ILE A 75 8.34 3.22 -0.26
N ASN A 76 8.95 2.61 -1.26
CA ASN A 76 10.21 3.09 -1.74
C ASN A 76 10.00 4.16 -2.81
N GLY A 77 9.08 5.03 -2.62
CA GLY A 77 8.74 6.09 -3.56
C GLY A 77 7.57 6.89 -3.03
N PRO A 78 6.67 7.33 -3.90
CA PRO A 78 5.56 8.15 -3.47
C PRO A 78 4.49 7.37 -2.74
N ALA A 79 3.98 7.95 -1.67
CA ALA A 79 2.83 7.44 -0.95
C ALA A 79 1.77 8.52 -0.95
N GLU A 80 0.53 8.15 -1.37
CA GLU A 80 -0.55 9.09 -1.40
C GLU A 80 -1.65 8.62 -0.46
N LEU A 81 -1.99 9.45 0.50
CA LEU A 81 -3.07 9.16 1.42
C LEU A 81 -4.28 9.94 0.95
N LEU A 82 -5.26 9.24 0.42
CA LEU A 82 -6.40 9.88 -0.19
C LEU A 82 -7.51 10.07 0.84
N LYS A 83 -8.50 10.88 0.48
CA LYS A 83 -9.56 11.23 1.39
C LYS A 83 -10.26 9.99 1.88
N GLY A 84 -10.45 9.89 3.16
CA GLY A 84 -11.16 8.76 3.76
C GLY A 84 -10.29 7.57 4.11
N CYS A 85 -9.00 7.63 3.80
CA CYS A 85 -8.14 6.52 4.11
C CYS A 85 -7.83 6.50 5.61
N GLU A 86 -7.42 5.34 6.08
CA GLU A 86 -6.99 5.22 7.45
C GLU A 86 -5.79 4.28 7.51
N LEU A 87 -4.72 4.70 8.12
CA LEU A 87 -3.54 3.89 8.28
C LEU A 87 -3.21 3.80 9.75
N VAL A 88 -3.21 2.58 10.28
CA VAL A 88 -2.86 2.35 11.66
C VAL A 88 -1.53 1.62 11.65
N GLY A 89 -0.48 2.26 12.07
CA GLY A 89 0.85 1.69 12.06
C GLY A 89 1.85 2.70 11.52
N ASN A 90 2.96 2.24 11.04
CA ASN A 90 3.99 3.12 10.56
C ASN A 90 4.03 3.12 9.04
N LEU A 91 4.21 4.30 8.48
CA LEU A 91 4.39 4.44 7.05
C LEU A 91 5.78 5.02 6.80
N LYS A 92 6.57 4.29 6.02
CA LYS A 92 7.87 4.79 5.60
C LYS A 92 7.76 5.10 4.12
N TYR A 93 8.20 6.27 3.71
CA TYR A 93 8.01 6.73 2.35
C TYR A 93 9.14 7.64 1.91
N LYS A 94 9.24 7.89 0.64
CA LYS A 94 10.18 8.88 0.14
C LYS A 94 9.47 10.19 -0.15
N ILE A 95 8.27 10.13 -0.70
CA ILE A 95 7.49 11.32 -1.00
C ILE A 95 6.09 11.06 -0.46
N LEU A 96 5.53 11.99 0.28
CA LEU A 96 4.21 11.80 0.87
C LEU A 96 3.27 12.90 0.43
N THR A 97 2.10 12.51 -0.04
CA THR A 97 1.04 13.43 -0.37
C THR A 97 -0.20 13.03 0.45
N ILE A 98 -0.78 13.94 1.14
CA ILE A 98 -1.94 13.68 1.97
C ILE A 98 -3.07 14.60 1.56
N GLU A 99 -4.22 14.00 1.20
CA GLU A 99 -5.38 14.80 0.86
C GLU A 99 -6.12 15.18 2.13
N ASP A 100 -6.94 16.21 2.07
CA ASP A 100 -7.75 16.63 3.20
C ASP A 100 -8.71 15.50 3.49
N GLY A 101 -8.88 15.15 4.73
CA GLY A 101 -9.77 14.07 5.12
C GLY A 101 -9.10 12.72 5.27
N ALA A 102 -7.84 12.64 4.92
CA ALA A 102 -7.09 11.41 5.14
C ALA A 102 -6.69 11.32 6.61
N GLN A 103 -6.61 10.11 7.14
CA GLN A 103 -6.23 9.91 8.52
C GLN A 103 -5.12 8.91 8.63
N SER A 104 -4.09 9.21 9.39
CA SER A 104 -3.05 8.25 9.65
C SER A 104 -2.56 8.42 11.07
N VAL A 105 -2.20 7.32 11.69
CA VAL A 105 -1.81 7.34 13.07
C VAL A 105 -0.35 7.71 13.21
N SER A 106 0.51 7.17 12.40
CA SER A 106 1.89 7.56 12.45
C SER A 106 2.55 7.32 11.12
N TYR A 107 3.51 8.15 10.76
CA TYR A 107 4.26 7.91 9.54
C TYR A 107 5.67 8.47 9.71
N THR A 108 6.61 7.83 9.07
CA THR A 108 7.99 8.18 9.17
C THR A 108 8.58 8.35 7.77
N HIS A 109 9.27 9.43 7.56
CA HIS A 109 9.94 9.67 6.29
C HIS A 109 11.06 8.65 6.14
N LEU A 110 11.10 8.02 4.99
CA LEU A 110 12.08 7.02 4.73
C LEU A 110 13.35 7.75 4.51
N THR A 111 14.23 7.66 5.37
CA THR A 111 15.31 8.29 5.34
C THR A 111 16.11 8.57 4.39
N LEU A 112 16.29 9.50 3.99
CA LEU A 112 17.14 9.89 3.18
C LEU A 112 17.67 10.98 3.78
N PRO A 113 18.71 10.97 4.19
CA PRO A 113 19.24 12.01 4.85
C PRO A 113 19.19 13.23 4.14
N THR A 114 19.09 13.26 3.09
CA THR A 114 19.17 14.41 2.43
C THR A 114 18.05 15.09 2.29
N THR A 115 17.67 15.36 2.17
CA THR A 115 16.84 15.85 1.94
C THR A 115 16.10 16.50 1.90
N TYR A 116 15.73 16.88 1.98
CA TYR A 116 14.92 17.30 1.82
C TYR A 116 14.72 18.25 1.99
N GLY A 117 14.81 18.51 1.90
CA GLY A 117 14.57 19.27 2.10
C GLY A 117 13.98 19.85 2.48
N VAL A 118 13.91 20.10 2.63
CA VAL A 118 13.29 20.52 3.10
C VAL A 118 12.97 20.76 3.15
#